data_9effd7a78aa4ea30ce3d8dd1b9644eb4
#
_entry.id   9effd7a78aa4ea30ce3d8dd1b9644eb4
#
_cell.length_a   1.000
_cell.length_b   1.000
_cell.length_c   1.000
_cell.angle_alpha   90.00
_cell.angle_beta   90.00
_cell.angle_gamma   90.00
#
_symmetry.space_group_name_H-M   'P 1'
#
loop_
_entity.id
_entity.type
_entity.pdbx_description
1 polymer ?
#
loop_
_entity_poly.entity_id
_entity_poly.type
_entity_poly.pdbx_seq_one_letter_code
_entity_poly.pdbx_strand_id
1 'polypeptide(L)'
;MSDWTARPIEDIFKYRKWTNARGANAMNGANNRAQAEALMLFGQSYFKDHFPSLHPELHSDMLALMCSAYKFKAIAVPRGHSKSTLISFLLVIYRIVFMERKFIVIVSESEDKAKDFVIRLRDELEFNQKLIRDFSGGKGFKTVDWAKTDFVTKSGIRVVAKGAGQSLRGLIHKDTRPDCIILDDIETNETAGENSVLNFILTDVFKAVNKRGLYDICYVGTIIKDMAVLHMMLINDEFASAKWEAIDDNDEMIAPMLLPKPEYEREKRIANQLGKMSTFYAEYHNNPMVADDEATFKQENFQYFDAGKLDLKQMHVYIAYDPALPNRVGKRQRADRTALVVLATSSNEDWYVVKVIANRDTPSNNRRLLYNLVKKYNPRKVWMETIAAQRAMYLEIREDMKREAIKFPFEEISSHAGTKEARIEQLQPLYESGRVFHNKSDKEQVELERELLLFGRTSHDDRSDSLSFFLNRVKYPREVAKVSGRTHDFYENAFNKHSKASWKII
;
A
#
# COMPACT_ATOMS: atom_id res chain seq x y z
N MET A 1 -33.52 13.89 -8.72
CA MET A 1 -32.42 14.19 -9.68
C MET A 1 -32.64 15.61 -10.20
N SER A 2 -31.79 16.55 -9.82
CA SER A 2 -31.84 17.90 -10.37
C SER A 2 -31.39 17.85 -11.84
N ASP A 3 -32.21 18.30 -12.75
CA ASP A 3 -31.89 18.38 -14.17
C ASP A 3 -30.82 19.45 -14.41
N TRP A 4 -29.55 19.01 -14.48
CA TRP A 4 -28.38 19.85 -14.69
C TRP A 4 -28.27 20.38 -16.13
N THR A 5 -29.09 19.86 -17.08
CA THR A 5 -28.96 20.17 -18.49
C THR A 5 -29.51 21.56 -18.89
N ALA A 6 -30.25 22.20 -18.00
CA ALA A 6 -30.98 23.44 -18.29
C ALA A 6 -30.37 24.71 -17.66
N ARG A 7 -29.21 24.65 -16.98
CA ARG A 7 -28.63 25.84 -16.32
C ARG A 7 -27.85 26.71 -17.32
N PRO A 8 -28.08 28.03 -17.32
CA PRO A 8 -27.39 28.95 -18.21
C PRO A 8 -25.90 29.09 -17.83
N ILE A 9 -25.09 29.47 -18.84
CA ILE A 9 -23.67 29.78 -18.67
C ILE A 9 -23.40 30.82 -17.54
N GLU A 10 -24.37 31.73 -17.33
CA GLU A 10 -24.34 32.72 -16.26
C GLU A 10 -24.18 32.11 -14.86
N ASP A 11 -24.71 30.90 -14.66
CA ASP A 11 -24.54 30.18 -13.39
C ASP A 11 -23.08 29.72 -13.16
N ILE A 12 -22.35 29.34 -14.20
CA ILE A 12 -20.91 28.98 -14.08
C ILE A 12 -20.14 30.20 -13.61
N PHE A 13 -20.39 31.37 -14.22
CA PHE A 13 -19.73 32.61 -13.83
C PHE A 13 -20.18 33.09 -12.44
N LYS A 14 -21.45 32.89 -12.08
CA LYS A 14 -21.99 33.21 -10.77
C LYS A 14 -21.33 32.36 -9.68
N TYR A 15 -21.25 31.05 -9.83
CA TYR A 15 -20.56 30.15 -8.89
C TYR A 15 -19.10 30.49 -8.77
N ARG A 16 -18.40 30.75 -9.87
CA ARG A 16 -17.02 31.18 -9.86
C ARG A 16 -16.81 32.55 -9.16
N LYS A 17 -17.67 33.53 -9.43
CA LYS A 17 -17.62 34.84 -8.79
C LYS A 17 -17.85 34.73 -7.29
N TRP A 18 -18.74 33.82 -6.88
CA TRP A 18 -18.99 33.55 -5.46
C TRP A 18 -17.78 32.86 -4.79
N THR A 19 -17.12 31.91 -5.45
CA THR A 19 -15.91 31.26 -4.95
C THR A 19 -14.74 32.23 -4.84
N ASN A 20 -14.56 33.14 -5.80
CA ASN A 20 -13.50 34.15 -5.80
C ASN A 20 -13.72 35.27 -4.78
N ALA A 21 -15.00 35.68 -4.55
CA ALA A 21 -15.35 36.75 -3.61
C ALA A 21 -15.12 36.37 -2.14
N ARG A 22 -15.10 35.08 -1.81
CA ARG A 22 -14.82 34.56 -0.46
C ARG A 22 -13.33 34.29 -0.21
N GLY A 23 -12.47 34.90 -1.01
CA GLY A 23 -11.03 34.75 -1.04
C GLY A 23 -10.35 34.42 0.28
N ALA A 24 -9.31 33.63 0.20
CA ALA A 24 -8.33 33.36 1.26
C ALA A 24 -8.69 32.35 2.38
N ASN A 25 -9.93 31.96 2.64
CA ASN A 25 -10.21 30.83 3.52
C ASN A 25 -10.32 29.52 2.71
N ALA A 26 -9.23 29.17 2.06
CA ALA A 26 -9.12 28.04 1.12
C ALA A 26 -9.25 26.65 1.77
N MET A 27 -9.48 26.56 3.07
CA MET A 27 -9.77 25.31 3.80
C MET A 27 -11.28 25.05 3.96
N ASN A 28 -12.15 25.85 3.36
CA ASN A 28 -13.59 25.69 3.55
C ASN A 28 -14.15 24.70 2.52
N GLY A 29 -14.50 23.48 2.95
CA GLY A 29 -15.02 22.42 2.09
C GLY A 29 -16.25 22.85 1.24
N ALA A 30 -17.06 23.80 1.73
CA ALA A 30 -18.18 24.38 0.98
C ALA A 30 -17.73 25.15 -0.27
N ASN A 31 -16.57 25.81 -0.25
CA ASN A 31 -16.03 26.54 -1.38
C ASN A 31 -15.51 25.59 -2.48
N ASN A 32 -14.89 24.50 -2.08
CA ASN A 32 -14.37 23.48 -3.00
C ASN A 32 -15.52 22.75 -3.70
N ARG A 33 -16.62 22.44 -3.01
CA ARG A 33 -17.82 21.84 -3.59
C ARG A 33 -18.50 22.77 -4.61
N ALA A 34 -18.65 24.05 -4.31
CA ALA A 34 -19.20 25.01 -5.25
C ALA A 34 -18.33 25.11 -6.53
N GLN A 35 -17.01 25.01 -6.40
CA GLN A 35 -16.11 24.98 -7.56
C GLN A 35 -16.24 23.66 -8.34
N ALA A 36 -16.39 22.54 -7.66
CA ALA A 36 -16.65 21.25 -8.29
C ALA A 36 -17.96 21.25 -9.07
N GLU A 37 -19.04 21.81 -8.52
CA GLU A 37 -20.33 21.98 -9.22
C GLU A 37 -20.20 22.86 -10.46
N ALA A 38 -19.45 23.96 -10.37
CA ALA A 38 -19.16 24.81 -11.54
C ALA A 38 -18.40 24.05 -12.64
N LEU A 39 -17.44 23.21 -12.25
CA LEU A 39 -16.72 22.33 -13.18
C LEU A 39 -17.61 21.28 -13.82
N MET A 40 -18.48 20.65 -13.06
CA MET A 40 -19.44 19.66 -13.59
C MET A 40 -20.40 20.33 -14.58
N LEU A 41 -20.93 21.50 -14.24
CA LEU A 41 -21.79 22.28 -15.13
C LEU A 41 -21.04 22.72 -16.40
N PHE A 42 -19.78 23.11 -16.29
CA PHE A 42 -18.91 23.41 -17.42
C PHE A 42 -18.72 22.18 -18.33
N GLY A 43 -18.43 21.01 -17.75
CA GLY A 43 -18.30 19.76 -18.49
C GLY A 43 -19.56 19.42 -19.29
N GLN A 44 -20.71 19.44 -18.66
CA GLN A 44 -21.99 19.16 -19.31
C GLN A 44 -22.40 20.22 -20.38
N SER A 45 -22.00 21.48 -20.14
CA SER A 45 -22.33 22.57 -21.05
C SER A 45 -21.48 22.58 -22.33
N TYR A 46 -20.21 22.24 -22.25
CA TYR A 46 -19.26 22.37 -23.35
C TYR A 46 -18.77 21.05 -23.94
N PHE A 47 -18.86 19.94 -23.16
CA PHE A 47 -18.30 18.65 -23.51
C PHE A 47 -19.33 17.51 -23.31
N LYS A 48 -20.57 17.73 -23.70
CA LYS A 48 -21.65 16.78 -23.46
C LYS A 48 -21.34 15.38 -23.98
N ASP A 49 -20.65 15.28 -25.11
CA ASP A 49 -20.29 14.01 -25.73
C ASP A 49 -19.23 13.24 -24.96
N HIS A 50 -18.38 13.95 -24.20
CA HIS A 50 -17.37 13.35 -23.32
C HIS A 50 -17.94 12.96 -21.95
N PHE A 51 -19.07 13.54 -21.55
CA PHE A 51 -19.72 13.34 -20.25
C PHE A 51 -21.20 12.99 -20.42
N PRO A 52 -21.50 11.84 -21.05
CA PRO A 52 -22.90 11.40 -21.18
C PRO A 52 -23.55 11.16 -19.81
N SER A 53 -22.74 10.83 -18.81
CA SER A 53 -23.18 10.55 -17.44
C SER A 53 -22.17 11.06 -16.44
N LEU A 54 -22.47 12.14 -15.72
CA LEU A 54 -21.72 12.58 -14.56
C LEU A 54 -22.44 12.13 -13.28
N HIS A 55 -21.73 11.39 -12.43
CA HIS A 55 -22.30 11.01 -11.13
C HIS A 55 -22.22 12.19 -10.16
N PRO A 56 -23.35 12.67 -9.59
CA PRO A 56 -23.36 13.93 -8.83
C PRO A 56 -22.47 13.94 -7.61
N GLU A 57 -22.44 12.86 -6.85
CA GLU A 57 -21.67 12.78 -5.61
C GLU A 57 -20.20 12.41 -5.87
N LEU A 58 -19.95 11.26 -6.50
CA LEU A 58 -18.58 10.78 -6.75
C LEU A 58 -17.72 11.81 -7.49
N HIS A 59 -18.23 12.32 -8.63
CA HIS A 59 -17.47 13.26 -9.46
C HIS A 59 -17.32 14.63 -8.78
N SER A 60 -18.35 15.05 -8.02
CA SER A 60 -18.26 16.27 -7.20
C SER A 60 -17.19 16.16 -6.12
N ASP A 61 -17.12 15.02 -5.41
CA ASP A 61 -16.10 14.80 -4.37
C ASP A 61 -14.69 14.73 -4.95
N MET A 62 -14.49 14.02 -6.08
CA MET A 62 -13.22 14.00 -6.81
C MET A 62 -12.77 15.41 -7.21
N LEU A 63 -13.64 16.18 -7.81
CA LEU A 63 -13.34 17.54 -8.27
C LEU A 63 -13.14 18.50 -7.09
N ALA A 64 -13.93 18.38 -6.02
CA ALA A 64 -13.79 19.22 -4.83
C ALA A 64 -12.39 19.02 -4.17
N LEU A 65 -11.91 17.78 -4.09
CA LEU A 65 -10.56 17.49 -3.61
C LEU A 65 -9.51 18.12 -4.54
N MET A 66 -9.67 17.98 -5.87
CA MET A 66 -8.73 18.53 -6.84
C MET A 66 -8.76 20.07 -6.90
N CYS A 67 -9.86 20.71 -6.53
CA CYS A 67 -9.98 22.16 -6.40
C CYS A 67 -9.53 22.70 -5.05
N SER A 68 -9.20 21.83 -4.10
CA SER A 68 -8.73 22.25 -2.77
C SER A 68 -7.42 23.01 -2.84
N ALA A 69 -7.10 23.78 -1.79
CA ALA A 69 -5.86 24.58 -1.71
C ALA A 69 -4.60 23.76 -1.42
N TYR A 70 -4.74 22.45 -1.19
CA TYR A 70 -3.59 21.60 -0.97
C TYR A 70 -2.68 21.56 -2.20
N LYS A 71 -1.37 21.60 -1.96
CA LYS A 71 -0.36 21.52 -3.02
C LYS A 71 -0.18 20.12 -3.59
N PHE A 72 -0.40 19.11 -2.75
CA PHE A 72 -0.27 17.71 -3.10
C PHE A 72 -1.62 17.02 -2.96
N LYS A 73 -2.06 16.36 -4.01
CA LYS A 73 -3.37 15.71 -4.08
C LYS A 73 -3.22 14.32 -4.67
N ALA A 74 -3.85 13.32 -4.07
CA ALA A 74 -3.82 11.96 -4.55
C ALA A 74 -5.20 11.32 -4.47
N ILE A 75 -5.67 10.72 -5.57
CA ILE A 75 -6.92 9.96 -5.57
C ILE A 75 -6.76 8.61 -6.25
N ALA A 76 -7.32 7.58 -5.62
CA ALA A 76 -7.49 6.28 -6.22
C ALA A 76 -8.97 6.04 -6.54
N VAL A 77 -9.26 5.80 -7.80
CA VAL A 77 -10.63 5.67 -8.33
C VAL A 77 -10.72 4.39 -9.15
N PRO A 78 -11.79 3.60 -9.03
CA PRO A 78 -11.98 2.38 -9.78
C PRO A 78 -11.92 2.60 -11.29
N ARG A 79 -11.57 1.56 -12.03
CA ARG A 79 -11.61 1.55 -13.48
C ARG A 79 -13.03 1.89 -13.99
N GLY A 80 -13.12 2.63 -15.09
CA GLY A 80 -14.41 3.00 -15.70
C GLY A 80 -15.13 4.18 -15.05
N HIS A 81 -14.62 4.75 -13.95
CA HIS A 81 -15.26 5.86 -13.22
C HIS A 81 -14.79 7.25 -13.67
N SER A 82 -14.39 7.40 -14.92
CA SER A 82 -14.08 8.69 -15.60
C SER A 82 -12.96 9.52 -14.98
N LYS A 83 -12.08 8.93 -14.15
CA LYS A 83 -11.01 9.65 -13.44
C LYS A 83 -10.15 10.54 -14.34
N SER A 84 -9.59 9.97 -15.42
CA SER A 84 -8.72 10.70 -16.35
C SER A 84 -9.48 11.75 -17.15
N THR A 85 -10.73 11.47 -17.56
CA THR A 85 -11.58 12.43 -18.26
C THR A 85 -11.92 13.64 -17.39
N LEU A 86 -12.12 13.44 -16.09
CA LEU A 86 -12.39 14.55 -15.17
C LEU A 86 -11.13 15.36 -14.84
N ILE A 87 -10.02 14.69 -14.56
CA ILE A 87 -8.84 15.36 -14.01
C ILE A 87 -7.86 15.77 -15.12
N SER A 88 -7.51 14.86 -16.03
CA SER A 88 -6.53 15.14 -17.09
C SER A 88 -7.11 15.86 -18.29
N PHE A 89 -8.45 15.91 -18.42
CA PHE A 89 -9.11 16.66 -19.48
C PHE A 89 -9.96 17.81 -18.94
N LEU A 90 -11.08 17.58 -18.23
CA LEU A 90 -12.04 18.63 -17.83
C LEU A 90 -11.40 19.68 -16.91
N LEU A 91 -10.73 19.27 -15.87
CA LEU A 91 -10.06 20.19 -14.93
C LEU A 91 -8.98 21.01 -15.65
N VAL A 92 -8.22 20.40 -16.56
CA VAL A 92 -7.16 21.08 -17.30
C VAL A 92 -7.73 22.14 -18.24
N ILE A 93 -8.75 21.79 -19.04
CA ILE A 93 -9.35 22.74 -19.97
C ILE A 93 -10.06 23.89 -19.23
N TYR A 94 -10.68 23.60 -18.09
CA TYR A 94 -11.23 24.64 -17.20
C TYR A 94 -10.15 25.60 -16.74
N ARG A 95 -9.00 25.09 -16.24
CA ARG A 95 -7.86 25.91 -15.82
C ARG A 95 -7.25 26.75 -16.93
N ILE A 96 -7.30 26.26 -18.17
CA ILE A 96 -6.86 26.98 -19.37
C ILE A 96 -7.81 28.14 -19.67
N VAL A 97 -9.09 27.87 -19.83
CA VAL A 97 -10.06 28.90 -20.27
C VAL A 97 -10.28 29.98 -19.21
N PHE A 98 -10.13 29.63 -17.94
CA PHE A 98 -10.21 30.55 -16.82
C PHE A 98 -8.86 31.12 -16.37
N MET A 99 -7.77 30.78 -17.06
CA MET A 99 -6.40 31.28 -16.81
C MET A 99 -5.92 31.05 -15.37
N GLU A 100 -6.28 29.92 -14.77
CA GLU A 100 -5.91 29.60 -13.37
C GLU A 100 -4.47 29.12 -13.25
N ARG A 101 -3.90 28.58 -14.30
CA ARG A 101 -2.54 28.05 -14.37
C ARG A 101 -1.84 28.58 -15.63
N LYS A 102 -0.51 28.70 -15.56
CA LYS A 102 0.30 29.22 -16.66
C LYS A 102 1.09 28.16 -17.39
N PHE A 103 1.46 27.11 -16.69
CA PHE A 103 2.25 26.03 -17.26
C PHE A 103 1.83 24.67 -16.69
N ILE A 104 1.12 23.89 -17.51
CA ILE A 104 0.52 22.60 -17.14
C ILE A 104 1.36 21.49 -17.77
N VAL A 105 1.72 20.48 -16.99
CA VAL A 105 2.37 19.25 -17.46
C VAL A 105 1.47 18.07 -17.14
N ILE A 106 1.16 17.27 -18.15
CA ILE A 106 0.44 16.01 -18.02
C ILE A 106 1.44 14.88 -18.17
N VAL A 107 1.52 14.02 -17.17
CA VAL A 107 2.38 12.84 -17.15
C VAL A 107 1.51 11.60 -17.10
N SER A 108 1.78 10.62 -17.97
CA SER A 108 1.14 9.31 -17.92
C SER A 108 2.21 8.21 -17.96
N GLU A 109 1.82 6.93 -17.89
CA GLU A 109 2.75 5.79 -17.91
C GLU A 109 3.71 5.84 -19.10
N SER A 110 3.23 6.33 -20.25
CA SER A 110 4.02 6.57 -21.45
C SER A 110 3.77 7.97 -22.01
N GLU A 111 4.74 8.47 -22.79
CA GLU A 111 4.59 9.76 -23.45
C GLU A 111 3.43 9.76 -24.46
N ASP A 112 3.18 8.65 -25.13
CA ASP A 112 2.11 8.56 -26.13
C ASP A 112 0.73 8.64 -25.48
N LYS A 113 0.50 8.01 -24.32
CA LYS A 113 -0.74 8.21 -23.54
C LYS A 113 -0.90 9.65 -23.06
N ALA A 114 0.16 10.28 -22.60
CA ALA A 114 0.11 11.70 -22.23
C ALA A 114 -0.20 12.62 -23.42
N LYS A 115 0.34 12.30 -24.61
CA LYS A 115 0.04 13.01 -25.86
C LYS A 115 -1.43 12.97 -26.23
N ASP A 116 -2.09 11.82 -26.05
CA ASP A 116 -3.51 11.68 -26.36
C ASP A 116 -4.37 12.67 -25.58
N PHE A 117 -4.06 12.91 -24.30
CA PHE A 117 -4.75 13.93 -23.52
C PHE A 117 -4.49 15.34 -24.07
N VAL A 118 -3.24 15.66 -24.39
CA VAL A 118 -2.86 16.99 -24.90
C VAL A 118 -3.48 17.25 -26.28
N ILE A 119 -3.55 16.23 -27.14
CA ILE A 119 -4.24 16.31 -28.44
C ILE A 119 -5.73 16.59 -28.24
N ARG A 120 -6.40 15.87 -27.36
CA ARG A 120 -7.84 16.10 -27.05
C ARG A 120 -8.09 17.52 -26.55
N LEU A 121 -7.28 17.99 -25.61
CA LEU A 121 -7.35 19.38 -25.08
C LEU A 121 -7.17 20.40 -26.20
N ARG A 122 -6.18 20.20 -27.05
CA ARG A 122 -5.88 21.07 -28.18
C ARG A 122 -7.02 21.11 -29.18
N ASP A 123 -7.59 19.94 -29.54
CA ASP A 123 -8.64 19.83 -30.51
C ASP A 123 -9.94 20.54 -30.02
N GLU A 124 -10.27 20.41 -28.73
CA GLU A 124 -11.40 21.17 -28.16
C GLU A 124 -11.15 22.69 -28.17
N LEU A 125 -9.94 23.13 -27.83
CA LEU A 125 -9.58 24.56 -27.88
C LEU A 125 -9.55 25.10 -29.32
N GLU A 126 -9.31 24.25 -30.32
CA GLU A 126 -9.23 24.63 -31.74
C GLU A 126 -10.60 24.58 -32.44
N PHE A 127 -11.45 23.57 -32.11
CA PHE A 127 -12.64 23.28 -32.91
C PHE A 127 -13.98 23.47 -32.17
N ASN A 128 -14.00 23.50 -30.82
CA ASN A 128 -15.25 23.68 -30.08
C ASN A 128 -15.73 25.13 -30.19
N GLN A 129 -16.64 25.37 -31.13
CA GLN A 129 -17.14 26.71 -31.44
C GLN A 129 -17.82 27.38 -30.25
N LYS A 130 -18.54 26.63 -29.42
CA LYS A 130 -19.17 27.17 -28.22
C LYS A 130 -18.14 27.66 -27.21
N LEU A 131 -17.09 26.89 -26.98
CA LEU A 131 -16.00 27.26 -26.12
C LEU A 131 -15.23 28.49 -26.64
N ILE A 132 -14.96 28.51 -27.95
CA ILE A 132 -14.28 29.64 -28.63
C ILE A 132 -15.08 30.90 -28.50
N ARG A 133 -16.40 30.87 -28.79
CA ARG A 133 -17.29 32.01 -28.70
C ARG A 133 -17.31 32.58 -27.28
N ASP A 134 -17.51 31.72 -26.29
CA ASP A 134 -17.85 32.14 -24.93
C ASP A 134 -16.59 32.53 -24.11
N PHE A 135 -15.42 31.98 -24.40
CA PHE A 135 -14.20 32.23 -23.64
C PHE A 135 -13.08 32.94 -24.39
N SER A 136 -13.09 33.02 -25.71
CA SER A 136 -12.09 33.76 -26.50
C SER A 136 -12.70 34.94 -27.29
N GLY A 137 -13.97 35.23 -27.11
CA GLY A 137 -14.67 36.23 -27.91
C GLY A 137 -14.65 35.94 -29.42
N GLY A 138 -14.66 34.68 -29.79
CA GLY A 138 -14.61 34.22 -31.18
C GLY A 138 -13.20 34.21 -31.82
N LYS A 139 -12.16 34.64 -31.09
CA LYS A 139 -10.78 34.75 -31.62
C LYS A 139 -10.04 33.42 -31.63
N GLY A 140 -10.57 32.40 -30.95
CA GLY A 140 -9.91 31.10 -30.75
C GLY A 140 -8.67 31.16 -29.85
N PHE A 141 -8.13 29.98 -29.51
CA PHE A 141 -7.02 29.83 -28.57
C PHE A 141 -5.69 29.53 -29.27
N LYS A 142 -5.71 29.15 -30.54
CA LYS A 142 -4.57 28.70 -31.32
C LYS A 142 -3.54 29.78 -31.58
N THR A 143 -2.23 29.47 -31.42
CA THR A 143 -1.08 30.28 -31.75
C THR A 143 -0.21 29.62 -32.81
N VAL A 144 0.98 30.20 -33.11
CA VAL A 144 1.99 29.55 -33.98
C VAL A 144 2.64 28.36 -33.31
N ASP A 145 2.77 28.37 -31.96
CA ASP A 145 3.30 27.27 -31.14
C ASP A 145 2.19 26.30 -30.76
N TRP A 146 1.68 25.57 -31.77
CA TRP A 146 0.51 24.69 -31.64
C TRP A 146 0.83 23.25 -32.04
N ALA A 147 1.87 22.69 -31.40
CA ALA A 147 2.29 21.31 -31.63
C ALA A 147 1.36 20.28 -30.94
N LYS A 148 1.44 19.03 -31.39
CA LYS A 148 0.57 17.95 -30.84
C LYS A 148 0.86 17.61 -29.38
N THR A 149 2.08 17.83 -28.92
CA THR A 149 2.57 17.36 -27.61
C THR A 149 2.98 18.50 -26.69
N ASP A 150 3.03 19.70 -27.23
CA ASP A 150 3.45 20.91 -26.53
C ASP A 150 2.84 22.10 -27.27
N PHE A 151 1.92 22.80 -26.64
CA PHE A 151 1.29 23.96 -27.24
C PHE A 151 1.18 25.13 -26.27
N VAL A 152 1.13 26.32 -26.83
CA VAL A 152 0.90 27.58 -26.08
C VAL A 152 -0.36 28.25 -26.59
N THR A 153 -1.27 28.60 -25.69
CA THR A 153 -2.50 29.34 -26.02
C THR A 153 -2.21 30.82 -26.25
N LYS A 154 -3.14 31.55 -26.92
CA LYS A 154 -3.05 33.03 -27.08
C LYS A 154 -2.97 33.77 -25.74
N SER A 155 -3.56 33.23 -24.68
CA SER A 155 -3.42 33.73 -23.31
C SER A 155 -2.07 33.43 -22.68
N GLY A 156 -1.19 32.71 -23.38
CA GLY A 156 0.17 32.41 -22.94
C GLY A 156 0.28 31.23 -22.00
N ILE A 157 -0.71 30.36 -21.95
CA ILE A 157 -0.67 29.13 -21.15
C ILE A 157 -0.02 28.02 -21.98
N ARG A 158 0.99 27.37 -21.40
CA ARG A 158 1.68 26.23 -22.01
C ARG A 158 1.15 24.92 -21.45
N VAL A 159 0.93 23.92 -22.31
CA VAL A 159 0.55 22.56 -21.95
C VAL A 159 1.52 21.58 -22.60
N VAL A 160 2.10 20.67 -21.82
CA VAL A 160 3.12 19.70 -22.26
C VAL A 160 2.76 18.28 -21.82
N ALA A 161 2.94 17.31 -22.73
CA ALA A 161 2.87 15.89 -22.44
C ALA A 161 4.25 15.32 -22.08
N LYS A 162 4.29 14.41 -21.09
CA LYS A 162 5.49 13.67 -20.69
C LYS A 162 5.13 12.23 -20.29
N GLY A 163 6.04 11.30 -20.54
CA GLY A 163 5.97 9.95 -19.98
C GLY A 163 6.58 9.88 -18.59
N ALA A 164 6.15 8.91 -17.78
CA ALA A 164 6.78 8.60 -16.50
C ALA A 164 8.27 8.28 -16.71
N GLY A 165 9.12 8.81 -15.82
CA GLY A 165 10.58 8.69 -15.92
C GLY A 165 11.27 9.71 -16.85
N GLN A 166 10.53 10.45 -17.67
CA GLN A 166 11.13 11.55 -18.45
C GLN A 166 11.43 12.75 -17.56
N SER A 167 12.57 13.42 -17.81
CA SER A 167 12.93 14.57 -16.99
C SER A 167 11.96 15.74 -17.14
N LEU A 168 11.46 16.21 -16.02
CA LEU A 168 10.68 17.45 -15.91
C LEU A 168 11.54 18.64 -15.47
N ARG A 169 12.78 18.36 -15.04
CA ARG A 169 13.72 19.42 -14.63
C ARG A 169 14.10 20.27 -15.83
N GLY A 170 14.20 21.58 -15.59
CA GLY A 170 14.56 22.53 -16.63
C GLY A 170 13.40 22.94 -17.55
N LEU A 171 12.20 22.39 -17.37
CA LEU A 171 11.02 22.92 -18.06
C LEU A 171 10.74 24.34 -17.59
N ILE A 172 10.82 25.30 -18.50
CA ILE A 172 10.57 26.72 -18.27
C ILE A 172 9.72 27.27 -19.41
N HIS A 173 8.80 28.14 -19.08
CA HIS A 173 7.99 28.90 -20.03
C HIS A 173 7.88 30.34 -19.54
N LYS A 174 8.40 31.34 -20.31
CA LYS A 174 8.40 32.76 -19.94
C LYS A 174 8.83 32.97 -18.46
N ASP A 175 9.98 32.43 -18.09
CA ASP A 175 10.57 32.49 -16.74
C ASP A 175 9.74 31.79 -15.63
N THR A 176 8.72 31.05 -16.01
CA THR A 176 7.86 30.28 -15.07
C THR A 176 8.12 28.79 -15.21
N ARG A 177 8.29 28.10 -14.09
CA ARG A 177 8.27 26.64 -14.01
C ARG A 177 6.84 26.12 -13.99
N PRO A 178 6.59 24.83 -14.23
CA PRO A 178 5.27 24.25 -14.10
C PRO A 178 4.60 24.64 -12.78
N ASP A 179 3.35 25.08 -12.87
CA ASP A 179 2.49 25.41 -11.74
C ASP A 179 1.30 24.45 -11.60
N CYS A 180 1.19 23.49 -12.52
CA CYS A 180 0.27 22.37 -12.44
C CYS A 180 0.92 21.12 -13.04
N ILE A 181 1.04 20.05 -12.26
CA ILE A 181 1.50 18.74 -12.74
C ILE A 181 0.41 17.72 -12.44
N ILE A 182 -0.06 17.03 -13.48
CA ILE A 182 -1.02 15.94 -13.36
C ILE A 182 -0.30 14.64 -13.67
N LEU A 183 -0.33 13.71 -12.73
CA LEU A 183 0.17 12.35 -12.85
C LEU A 183 -1.03 11.45 -13.03
N ASP A 184 -1.23 10.90 -14.24
CA ASP A 184 -2.39 10.09 -14.60
C ASP A 184 -1.97 8.65 -14.92
N ASP A 185 -2.34 7.72 -14.03
CA ASP A 185 -2.00 6.29 -14.15
C ASP A 185 -0.52 6.09 -14.54
N ILE A 186 0.42 6.69 -13.80
CA ILE A 186 1.86 6.65 -14.13
C ILE A 186 2.55 5.32 -13.77
N GLU A 187 1.86 4.45 -13.05
CA GLU A 187 2.34 3.11 -12.69
C GLU A 187 1.64 2.05 -13.52
N THR A 188 2.41 1.05 -13.96
CA THR A 188 1.92 -0.15 -14.65
C THR A 188 2.05 -1.36 -13.73
N ASN A 189 1.51 -2.51 -14.13
CA ASN A 189 1.74 -3.77 -13.41
C ASN A 189 3.22 -4.12 -13.25
N GLU A 190 4.08 -3.65 -14.14
CA GLU A 190 5.53 -3.89 -14.10
C GLU A 190 6.23 -2.90 -13.17
N THR A 191 5.87 -1.62 -13.24
CA THR A 191 6.57 -0.54 -12.53
C THR A 191 5.98 -0.18 -11.17
N ALA A 192 4.77 -0.67 -10.83
CA ALA A 192 4.15 -0.37 -9.54
C ALA A 192 4.98 -0.91 -8.38
N GLY A 193 5.28 -0.02 -7.44
CA GLY A 193 6.12 -0.29 -6.29
C GLY A 193 7.62 -0.24 -6.56
N GLU A 194 8.06 0.04 -7.78
CA GLU A 194 9.47 0.22 -8.09
C GLU A 194 10.02 1.55 -7.53
N ASN A 195 11.25 1.49 -7.06
CA ASN A 195 11.97 2.68 -6.62
C ASN A 195 12.17 3.72 -7.75
N SER A 196 12.11 3.30 -9.03
CA SER A 196 12.21 4.17 -10.20
C SER A 196 11.10 5.20 -10.23
N VAL A 197 9.84 4.81 -10.04
CA VAL A 197 8.67 5.72 -10.02
C VAL A 197 8.73 6.65 -8.81
N LEU A 198 9.02 6.12 -7.63
CA LEU A 198 9.17 6.94 -6.42
C LEU A 198 10.30 7.97 -6.58
N ASN A 199 11.44 7.56 -7.11
CA ASN A 199 12.55 8.47 -7.39
C ASN A 199 12.17 9.53 -8.41
N PHE A 200 11.48 9.18 -9.49
CA PHE A 200 10.97 10.15 -10.46
C PHE A 200 10.11 11.21 -9.80
N ILE A 201 9.15 10.82 -8.96
CA ILE A 201 8.31 11.79 -8.24
C ILE A 201 9.14 12.70 -7.31
N LEU A 202 10.01 12.11 -6.49
CA LEU A 202 10.80 12.87 -5.52
C LEU A 202 11.85 13.77 -6.17
N THR A 203 12.45 13.34 -7.28
CA THR A 203 13.60 14.01 -7.88
C THR A 203 13.22 14.89 -9.05
N ASP A 204 12.22 14.54 -9.84
CA ASP A 204 11.81 15.27 -11.02
C ASP A 204 10.52 16.06 -10.79
N VAL A 205 9.42 15.40 -10.41
CA VAL A 205 8.11 16.05 -10.24
C VAL A 205 8.16 17.13 -9.16
N PHE A 206 8.57 16.81 -7.92
CA PHE A 206 8.60 17.76 -6.80
C PHE A 206 9.62 18.88 -6.96
N LYS A 207 10.60 18.72 -7.85
CA LYS A 207 11.62 19.75 -8.13
C LYS A 207 11.32 20.56 -9.39
N ALA A 208 10.37 20.12 -10.20
CA ALA A 208 9.99 20.83 -11.41
C ALA A 208 9.14 22.08 -11.13
N VAL A 209 8.32 22.07 -10.08
CA VAL A 209 7.34 23.13 -9.79
C VAL A 209 7.95 24.43 -9.27
N ASN A 210 7.21 25.52 -9.46
CA ASN A 210 7.57 26.83 -8.91
C ASN A 210 7.18 26.94 -7.43
N LYS A 211 8.10 26.65 -6.53
CA LYS A 211 7.85 26.67 -5.08
C LYS A 211 7.51 28.04 -4.49
N ARG A 212 7.78 29.13 -5.21
CA ARG A 212 7.51 30.51 -4.76
C ARG A 212 6.10 30.99 -5.11
N GLY A 213 5.37 30.25 -5.94
CA GLY A 213 4.02 30.59 -6.39
C GLY A 213 2.96 29.59 -5.97
N LEU A 214 1.76 29.79 -6.48
CA LEU A 214 0.70 28.79 -6.42
C LEU A 214 1.07 27.65 -7.36
N TYR A 215 1.05 26.45 -6.86
CA TYR A 215 1.19 25.23 -7.67
C TYR A 215 0.42 24.10 -7.06
N ASP A 216 0.09 23.11 -7.86
CA ASP A 216 -0.41 21.83 -7.38
C ASP A 216 0.15 20.66 -8.20
N ILE A 217 0.27 19.52 -7.52
CA ILE A 217 0.61 18.22 -8.09
C ILE A 217 -0.56 17.29 -7.76
N CYS A 218 -1.22 16.80 -8.79
CA CYS A 218 -2.38 15.93 -8.69
C CYS A 218 -1.99 14.54 -9.19
N TYR A 219 -2.05 13.54 -8.33
CA TYR A 219 -1.88 12.15 -8.74
C TYR A 219 -3.24 11.46 -8.75
N VAL A 220 -3.62 10.94 -9.92
CA VAL A 220 -4.85 10.18 -10.12
C VAL A 220 -4.52 8.84 -10.72
N GLY A 221 -5.11 7.77 -10.19
CA GLY A 221 -4.84 6.43 -10.68
C GLY A 221 -5.70 5.36 -10.03
N THR A 222 -5.27 4.13 -10.24
CA THR A 222 -5.81 2.92 -9.63
C THR A 222 -4.69 2.23 -8.85
N ILE A 223 -4.96 1.69 -7.67
CA ILE A 223 -3.97 0.95 -6.88
C ILE A 223 -3.86 -0.46 -7.43
N ILE A 224 -2.81 -0.71 -8.22
CA ILE A 224 -2.59 -2.01 -8.87
C ILE A 224 -1.71 -2.97 -8.07
N LYS A 225 -0.92 -2.45 -7.13
CA LYS A 225 -0.14 -3.22 -6.15
C LYS A 225 -0.14 -2.51 -4.79
N ASP A 226 0.00 -3.27 -3.72
CA ASP A 226 0.03 -2.72 -2.36
C ASP A 226 1.17 -1.72 -2.15
N MET A 227 2.33 -1.97 -2.75
CA MET A 227 3.49 -1.08 -2.71
C MET A 227 3.47 0.02 -3.76
N ALA A 228 2.35 0.21 -4.48
CA ALA A 228 2.22 1.30 -5.45
C ALA A 228 2.50 2.66 -4.81
N VAL A 229 3.18 3.54 -5.55
CA VAL A 229 3.52 4.88 -5.06
C VAL A 229 2.25 5.69 -4.78
N LEU A 230 1.19 5.49 -5.59
CA LEU A 230 -0.11 6.08 -5.32
C LEU A 230 -0.63 5.69 -3.93
N HIS A 231 -0.54 4.41 -3.54
CA HIS A 231 -0.96 3.96 -2.21
C HIS A 231 -0.15 4.64 -1.09
N MET A 232 1.18 4.75 -1.26
CA MET A 232 2.02 5.48 -0.30
C MET A 232 1.62 6.95 -0.15
N MET A 233 1.15 7.59 -1.21
CA MET A 233 0.70 8.99 -1.18
C MET A 233 -0.67 9.15 -0.52
N LEU A 234 -1.56 8.18 -0.69
CA LEU A 234 -2.88 8.18 -0.04
C LEU A 234 -2.81 8.13 1.50
N ILE A 235 -1.78 7.48 2.04
CA ILE A 235 -1.57 7.36 3.50
C ILE A 235 -0.60 8.41 4.07
N ASN A 236 -0.15 9.35 3.25
CA ASN A 236 0.78 10.41 3.65
C ASN A 236 0.02 11.68 4.01
N ASP A 237 0.18 12.19 5.22
CA ASP A 237 -0.52 13.36 5.77
C ASP A 237 -0.28 14.68 5.01
N GLU A 238 0.78 14.76 4.20
CA GLU A 238 1.06 15.93 3.35
C GLU A 238 0.16 15.99 2.10
N PHE A 239 -0.57 14.90 1.80
CA PHE A 239 -1.47 14.82 0.66
C PHE A 239 -2.93 14.96 1.08
N ALA A 240 -3.67 15.82 0.38
CA ALA A 240 -5.12 15.70 0.37
C ALA A 240 -5.48 14.48 -0.49
N SER A 241 -6.05 13.47 0.12
CA SER A 241 -6.23 12.18 -0.55
C SER A 241 -7.62 11.57 -0.32
N ALA A 242 -8.05 10.76 -1.29
CA ALA A 242 -9.25 9.93 -1.17
C ALA A 242 -9.11 8.65 -2.01
N LYS A 243 -9.76 7.59 -1.53
CA LYS A 243 -9.87 6.30 -2.21
C LYS A 243 -11.34 5.91 -2.31
N TRP A 244 -11.76 5.46 -3.48
CA TRP A 244 -13.08 4.89 -3.71
C TRP A 244 -12.96 3.45 -4.19
N GLU A 245 -13.98 2.67 -3.87
CA GLU A 245 -14.20 1.31 -4.36
C GLU A 245 -15.45 1.31 -5.25
N ALA A 246 -15.61 0.34 -6.16
CA ALA A 246 -16.74 0.30 -7.07
C ALA A 246 -18.07 -0.01 -6.35
N ILE A 247 -18.00 -0.64 -5.19
CA ILE A 247 -19.14 -0.91 -4.30
C ILE A 247 -18.89 -0.29 -2.92
N ASP A 248 -19.96 0.06 -2.24
CA ASP A 248 -19.95 0.56 -0.87
C ASP A 248 -20.04 -0.58 0.16
N ASP A 249 -20.06 -0.23 1.45
CA ASP A 249 -20.17 -1.18 2.58
C ASP A 249 -21.52 -1.96 2.60
N ASN A 250 -22.52 -1.53 1.82
CA ASN A 250 -23.81 -2.20 1.68
C ASN A 250 -23.89 -3.09 0.42
N ASP A 251 -22.77 -3.33 -0.26
CA ASP A 251 -22.68 -4.06 -1.53
C ASP A 251 -23.46 -3.38 -2.68
N GLU A 252 -23.61 -2.05 -2.62
CA GLU A 252 -24.24 -1.24 -3.66
C GLU A 252 -23.18 -0.51 -4.50
N MET A 253 -23.47 -0.42 -5.82
CA MET A 253 -22.56 0.30 -6.74
C MET A 253 -22.50 1.78 -6.41
N ILE A 254 -21.30 2.35 -6.22
CA ILE A 254 -21.15 3.79 -5.93
C ILE A 254 -21.56 4.69 -7.11
N ALA A 255 -21.48 4.18 -8.33
CA ALA A 255 -21.87 4.90 -9.55
C ALA A 255 -22.50 3.94 -10.59
N PRO A 256 -23.71 3.44 -10.35
CA PRO A 256 -24.34 2.41 -11.19
C PRO A 256 -24.58 2.85 -12.64
N MET A 257 -24.60 4.17 -12.91
CA MET A 257 -24.70 4.70 -14.27
C MET A 257 -23.38 4.59 -15.07
N LEU A 258 -22.23 4.47 -14.39
CA LEU A 258 -20.92 4.31 -15.01
C LEU A 258 -20.52 2.84 -15.10
N LEU A 259 -20.80 2.08 -14.05
CA LEU A 259 -20.58 0.65 -13.99
C LEU A 259 -21.84 -0.02 -13.39
N PRO A 260 -22.75 -0.56 -14.24
CA PRO A 260 -23.91 -1.29 -13.75
C PRO A 260 -23.53 -2.58 -13.00
N LYS A 261 -24.27 -2.92 -11.94
CA LYS A 261 -24.02 -4.14 -11.13
C LYS A 261 -23.92 -5.42 -11.97
N PRO A 262 -24.76 -5.66 -13.00
CA PRO A 262 -24.61 -6.85 -13.84
C PRO A 262 -23.29 -6.92 -14.61
N GLU A 263 -22.74 -5.78 -15.01
CA GLU A 263 -21.45 -5.69 -15.68
C GLU A 263 -20.31 -5.99 -14.71
N TYR A 264 -20.33 -5.36 -13.54
CA TYR A 264 -19.39 -5.62 -12.46
C TYR A 264 -19.36 -7.12 -12.07
N GLU A 265 -20.53 -7.73 -11.90
CA GLU A 265 -20.64 -9.15 -11.59
C GLU A 265 -20.16 -10.06 -12.75
N ARG A 266 -20.33 -9.61 -14.00
CA ARG A 266 -19.78 -10.32 -15.16
C ARG A 266 -18.25 -10.30 -15.15
N GLU A 267 -17.64 -9.15 -14.95
CA GLU A 267 -16.18 -8.99 -14.87
C GLU A 267 -15.61 -9.81 -13.70
N LYS A 268 -16.29 -9.81 -12.55
CA LYS A 268 -15.92 -10.62 -11.38
C LYS A 268 -15.92 -12.11 -11.69
N ARG A 269 -16.97 -12.61 -12.37
CA ARG A 269 -17.01 -14.04 -12.77
C ARG A 269 -15.91 -14.39 -13.76
N ILE A 270 -15.64 -13.54 -14.74
CA ILE A 270 -14.56 -13.75 -15.71
C ILE A 270 -13.20 -13.79 -14.99
N ALA A 271 -12.94 -12.83 -14.10
CA ALA A 271 -11.71 -12.79 -13.32
C ALA A 271 -11.53 -14.04 -12.47
N ASN A 272 -12.61 -14.51 -11.83
CA ASN A 272 -12.59 -15.74 -11.05
C ASN A 272 -12.26 -16.97 -11.91
N GLN A 273 -12.92 -17.12 -13.07
CA GLN A 273 -12.68 -18.22 -14.00
C GLN A 273 -11.25 -18.25 -14.56
N LEU A 274 -10.62 -17.08 -14.69
CA LEU A 274 -9.26 -16.93 -15.18
C LEU A 274 -8.19 -16.93 -14.07
N GLY A 275 -8.58 -17.10 -12.79
CA GLY A 275 -7.64 -16.99 -11.65
C GLY A 275 -7.03 -15.60 -11.50
N LYS A 276 -7.76 -14.52 -11.86
CA LYS A 276 -7.28 -13.12 -11.86
C LYS A 276 -8.06 -12.23 -10.89
N MET A 277 -8.49 -12.80 -9.78
CA MET A 277 -9.26 -12.04 -8.77
C MET A 277 -8.47 -10.88 -8.17
N SER A 278 -7.15 -11.01 -7.97
CA SER A 278 -6.34 -9.91 -7.45
C SER A 278 -6.33 -8.71 -8.40
N THR A 279 -6.29 -8.96 -9.72
CA THR A 279 -6.41 -7.90 -10.73
C THR A 279 -7.79 -7.24 -10.67
N PHE A 280 -8.85 -8.04 -10.51
CA PHE A 280 -10.21 -7.51 -10.37
C PHE A 280 -10.35 -6.60 -9.14
N TYR A 281 -9.86 -7.05 -7.99
CA TYR A 281 -9.92 -6.24 -6.76
C TYR A 281 -9.01 -5.01 -6.83
N ALA A 282 -7.86 -5.10 -7.48
CA ALA A 282 -7.00 -3.94 -7.74
C ALA A 282 -7.73 -2.89 -8.57
N GLU A 283 -8.36 -3.30 -9.68
CA GLU A 283 -9.01 -2.39 -10.63
C GLU A 283 -10.32 -1.80 -10.13
N TYR A 284 -11.14 -2.57 -9.39
CA TYR A 284 -12.48 -2.16 -8.97
C TYR A 284 -12.58 -1.76 -7.48
N HIS A 285 -11.66 -2.23 -6.63
CA HIS A 285 -11.69 -1.90 -5.20
C HIS A 285 -10.48 -1.10 -4.73
N ASN A 286 -9.53 -0.82 -5.63
CA ASN A 286 -8.25 -0.23 -5.21
C ASN A 286 -7.61 -1.02 -4.06
N ASN A 287 -7.79 -2.35 -4.06
CA ASN A 287 -7.36 -3.27 -3.03
C ASN A 287 -6.71 -4.52 -3.66
N PRO A 288 -5.43 -4.43 -4.06
CA PRO A 288 -4.72 -5.54 -4.67
C PRO A 288 -4.45 -6.72 -3.75
N MET A 289 -4.74 -6.58 -2.44
CA MET A 289 -4.46 -7.61 -1.43
C MET A 289 -5.53 -8.70 -1.32
N VAL A 290 -6.69 -8.56 -1.96
CA VAL A 290 -7.73 -9.58 -1.87
C VAL A 290 -7.31 -10.81 -2.66
N ALA A 291 -7.41 -11.94 -1.97
CA ALA A 291 -6.82 -13.22 -2.28
C ALA A 291 -6.86 -13.64 -3.75
N ASP A 292 -5.69 -13.84 -4.33
CA ASP A 292 -5.52 -14.74 -5.45
C ASP A 292 -5.71 -16.18 -4.97
N ASP A 293 -6.45 -16.99 -5.71
CA ASP A 293 -6.46 -18.45 -5.48
C ASP A 293 -5.07 -19.08 -5.64
N GLU A 294 -4.16 -18.35 -6.31
CA GLU A 294 -2.73 -18.69 -6.48
C GLU A 294 -1.83 -18.15 -5.33
N ALA A 295 -2.39 -17.46 -4.31
CA ALA A 295 -1.58 -16.97 -3.21
C ALA A 295 -1.05 -18.13 -2.36
N THR A 296 0.26 -18.15 -2.10
CA THR A 296 0.91 -19.16 -1.25
C THR A 296 0.33 -19.17 0.17
N PHE A 297 0.01 -17.98 0.71
CA PHE A 297 -0.63 -17.82 2.02
C PHE A 297 -1.98 -17.14 1.86
N LYS A 298 -3.04 -17.74 2.44
CA LYS A 298 -4.40 -17.23 2.37
C LYS A 298 -4.87 -16.70 3.72
N GLN A 299 -5.65 -15.62 3.71
CA GLN A 299 -6.19 -15.00 4.93
C GLN A 299 -7.01 -16.01 5.77
N GLU A 300 -7.72 -16.91 5.14
CA GLU A 300 -8.55 -17.94 5.80
C GLU A 300 -7.74 -18.95 6.63
N ASN A 301 -6.44 -19.11 6.31
CA ASN A 301 -5.55 -20.04 7.00
C ASN A 301 -4.92 -19.45 8.28
N PHE A 302 -5.10 -18.15 8.54
CA PHE A 302 -4.56 -17.53 9.75
C PHE A 302 -5.44 -17.84 10.96
N GLN A 303 -4.82 -18.44 11.97
CA GLN A 303 -5.46 -18.70 13.26
C GLN A 303 -5.00 -17.66 14.29
N TYR A 304 -5.82 -17.47 15.33
CA TYR A 304 -5.55 -16.43 16.31
C TYR A 304 -5.67 -16.96 17.73
N PHE A 305 -4.85 -16.39 18.63
CA PHE A 305 -4.93 -16.68 20.06
C PHE A 305 -5.07 -15.40 20.89
N ASP A 306 -5.61 -15.57 22.09
CA ASP A 306 -5.64 -14.52 23.12
C ASP A 306 -4.37 -14.59 23.97
N ALA A 307 -3.53 -13.58 23.88
CA ALA A 307 -2.26 -13.52 24.61
C ALA A 307 -2.44 -13.58 26.14
N GLY A 308 -3.57 -13.14 26.67
CA GLY A 308 -3.90 -13.23 28.10
C GLY A 308 -4.19 -14.62 28.60
N LYS A 309 -4.49 -15.57 27.70
CA LYS A 309 -4.83 -16.97 28.02
C LYS A 309 -3.70 -17.94 27.72
N LEU A 310 -2.61 -17.50 27.11
CA LEU A 310 -1.51 -18.37 26.71
C LEU A 310 -0.60 -18.70 27.90
N ASP A 311 -0.55 -19.95 28.32
CA ASP A 311 0.36 -20.43 29.38
C ASP A 311 1.69 -20.92 28.79
N LEU A 312 2.67 -20.06 28.76
CA LEU A 312 4.00 -20.36 28.24
C LEU A 312 4.79 -21.38 29.09
N LYS A 313 4.36 -21.68 30.34
CA LYS A 313 5.08 -22.63 31.21
C LYS A 313 5.03 -24.07 30.69
N GLN A 314 4.00 -24.40 29.92
CA GLN A 314 3.82 -25.71 29.33
C GLN A 314 4.34 -25.79 27.87
N MET A 315 4.93 -24.72 27.39
CA MET A 315 5.39 -24.60 26.02
C MET A 315 6.91 -24.53 25.90
N HIS A 316 7.40 -24.87 24.74
CA HIS A 316 8.81 -24.61 24.40
C HIS A 316 8.92 -23.27 23.68
N VAL A 317 9.65 -22.33 24.23
CA VAL A 317 9.85 -21.02 23.64
C VAL A 317 11.17 -20.94 22.89
N TYR A 318 11.17 -20.29 21.75
CA TYR A 318 12.31 -20.10 20.86
C TYR A 318 12.38 -18.65 20.39
N ILE A 319 13.55 -18.17 20.00
CA ILE A 319 13.75 -16.86 19.40
C ILE A 319 14.54 -17.01 18.11
N ALA A 320 14.07 -16.39 17.04
CA ALA A 320 14.79 -16.16 15.81
C ALA A 320 15.27 -14.70 15.75
N TYR A 321 16.50 -14.49 15.34
CA TYR A 321 17.12 -13.19 15.21
C TYR A 321 17.78 -13.04 13.83
N ASP A 322 17.22 -12.19 13.00
CA ASP A 322 17.76 -11.79 11.70
C ASP A 322 18.28 -10.34 11.80
N PRO A 323 19.59 -10.13 11.96
CA PRO A 323 20.14 -8.80 12.10
C PRO A 323 20.37 -8.15 10.73
N ALA A 324 19.85 -6.95 10.53
CA ALA A 324 20.18 -6.13 9.38
C ALA A 324 21.67 -5.74 9.37
N LEU A 325 22.26 -5.73 8.18
CA LEU A 325 23.63 -5.26 7.98
C LEU A 325 23.67 -3.74 8.02
N PRO A 326 24.64 -3.12 8.71
CA PRO A 326 24.85 -1.69 8.65
C PRO A 326 25.19 -1.28 7.21
N ASN A 327 24.48 -0.28 6.67
CA ASN A 327 24.74 0.25 5.33
C ASN A 327 26.21 0.70 5.17
N ARG A 328 26.87 0.21 4.12
CA ARG A 328 28.14 0.82 3.68
C ARG A 328 27.89 2.26 3.27
N VAL A 329 28.69 3.16 3.82
CA VAL A 329 28.71 4.60 3.52
C VAL A 329 28.69 4.81 2.00
N GLY A 330 27.64 5.44 1.45
CA GLY A 330 27.59 5.87 0.05
C GLY A 330 26.45 5.35 -0.83
N LYS A 331 25.69 4.33 -0.43
CA LYS A 331 24.47 3.94 -1.13
C LYS A 331 23.26 4.09 -0.22
N ARG A 332 22.40 5.07 -0.52
CA ARG A 332 21.05 5.21 0.05
C ARG A 332 20.09 4.14 -0.53
N GLN A 333 20.42 2.87 -0.33
CA GLN A 333 19.40 1.82 -0.40
C GLN A 333 18.69 1.81 0.97
N ARG A 334 17.38 1.60 0.97
CA ARG A 334 16.61 1.43 2.22
C ARG A 334 17.30 0.33 3.02
N ALA A 335 17.76 0.66 4.22
CA ALA A 335 18.38 -0.31 5.11
C ALA A 335 17.39 -1.42 5.41
N ASP A 336 17.82 -2.68 5.27
CA ASP A 336 17.05 -3.83 5.71
C ASP A 336 16.68 -3.68 7.19
N ARG A 337 15.57 -4.28 7.60
CA ARG A 337 15.13 -4.26 8.99
C ARG A 337 15.76 -5.43 9.75
N THR A 338 16.17 -5.19 10.96
CA THR A 338 16.42 -6.27 11.92
C THR A 338 15.09 -6.87 12.34
N ALA A 339 14.93 -8.18 12.21
CA ALA A 339 13.75 -8.90 12.67
C ALA A 339 14.05 -9.85 13.84
N LEU A 340 13.16 -9.86 14.83
CA LEU A 340 13.16 -10.75 15.98
C LEU A 340 11.78 -11.39 16.11
N VAL A 341 11.73 -12.71 16.11
CA VAL A 341 10.49 -13.46 16.30
C VAL A 341 10.60 -14.36 17.52
N VAL A 342 9.63 -14.27 18.42
CA VAL A 342 9.48 -15.18 19.56
C VAL A 342 8.35 -16.15 19.25
N LEU A 343 8.68 -17.44 19.19
CA LEU A 343 7.76 -18.54 18.91
C LEU A 343 7.62 -19.43 20.14
N ALA A 344 6.39 -19.81 20.48
CA ALA A 344 6.13 -20.88 21.42
C ALA A 344 5.51 -22.09 20.71
N THR A 345 5.87 -23.31 21.10
CA THR A 345 5.30 -24.53 20.54
C THR A 345 4.58 -25.34 21.61
N SER A 346 3.41 -25.87 21.28
CA SER A 346 2.59 -26.73 22.17
C SER A 346 2.91 -28.22 21.98
N SER A 347 2.35 -29.06 22.87
CA SER A 347 2.41 -30.53 22.74
C SER A 347 1.63 -31.06 21.51
N ASN A 348 0.65 -30.28 21.03
CA ASN A 348 -0.12 -30.60 19.81
C ASN A 348 0.66 -30.24 18.54
N GLU A 349 1.93 -29.81 18.71
CA GLU A 349 2.80 -29.34 17.64
C GLU A 349 2.30 -28.02 16.98
N ASP A 350 1.46 -27.23 17.66
CA ASP A 350 1.03 -25.92 17.20
C ASP A 350 2.10 -24.85 17.49
N TRP A 351 2.12 -23.85 16.62
CA TRP A 351 3.02 -22.70 16.69
C TRP A 351 2.25 -21.46 17.13
N TYR A 352 2.71 -20.81 18.18
CA TYR A 352 2.18 -19.54 18.67
C TYR A 352 3.21 -18.44 18.46
N VAL A 353 2.95 -17.50 17.56
CA VAL A 353 3.81 -16.34 17.33
C VAL A 353 3.58 -15.37 18.48
N VAL A 354 4.42 -15.47 19.52
CA VAL A 354 4.22 -14.73 20.79
C VAL A 354 4.55 -13.25 20.63
N LYS A 355 5.63 -12.95 19.90
CA LYS A 355 6.08 -11.58 19.65
C LYS A 355 6.83 -11.48 18.33
N VAL A 356 6.57 -10.42 17.60
CA VAL A 356 7.35 -10.01 16.42
C VAL A 356 7.88 -8.60 16.67
N ILE A 357 9.11 -8.34 16.28
CA ILE A 357 9.72 -7.01 16.29
C ILE A 357 10.52 -6.86 15.01
N ALA A 358 10.25 -5.78 14.27
CA ALA A 358 11.05 -5.40 13.11
C ALA A 358 11.38 -3.91 13.18
N ASN A 359 12.67 -3.58 13.17
CA ASN A 359 13.11 -2.20 13.30
C ASN A 359 14.39 -1.91 12.49
N ARG A 360 14.77 -0.64 12.44
CA ARG A 360 16.02 -0.15 11.84
C ARG A 360 16.94 0.46 12.89
N ASP A 361 16.89 -0.06 14.10
CA ASP A 361 17.67 0.43 15.21
C ASP A 361 19.14 0.00 15.11
N THR A 362 19.99 0.56 15.97
CA THR A 362 21.42 0.24 15.99
C THR A 362 21.67 -1.20 16.43
N PRO A 363 22.78 -1.85 15.98
CA PRO A 363 23.14 -3.18 16.42
C PRO A 363 23.21 -3.32 17.95
N SER A 364 23.68 -2.29 18.66
CA SER A 364 23.76 -2.30 20.14
C SER A 364 22.38 -2.29 20.80
N ASN A 365 21.42 -1.51 20.27
CA ASN A 365 20.06 -1.50 20.77
C ASN A 365 19.36 -2.83 20.49
N ASN A 366 19.55 -3.42 19.32
CA ASN A 366 18.98 -4.72 18.97
C ASN A 366 19.56 -5.86 19.82
N ARG A 367 20.85 -5.82 20.19
CA ARG A 367 21.41 -6.77 21.15
C ARG A 367 20.77 -6.63 22.54
N ARG A 368 20.61 -5.41 23.04
CA ARG A 368 19.94 -5.16 24.33
C ARG A 368 18.48 -5.65 24.29
N LEU A 369 17.81 -5.45 23.16
CA LEU A 369 16.46 -5.96 22.94
C LEU A 369 16.41 -7.48 22.98
N LEU A 370 17.34 -8.17 22.32
CA LEU A 370 17.49 -9.62 22.37
C LEU A 370 17.66 -10.11 23.83
N TYR A 371 18.52 -9.48 24.62
CA TYR A 371 18.74 -9.88 26.02
C TYR A 371 17.48 -9.67 26.87
N ASN A 372 16.72 -8.61 26.64
CA ASN A 372 15.43 -8.40 27.30
C ASN A 372 14.40 -9.49 26.93
N LEU A 373 14.35 -9.90 25.68
CA LEU A 373 13.49 -11.00 25.24
C LEU A 373 13.92 -12.34 25.85
N VAL A 374 15.22 -12.62 25.89
CA VAL A 374 15.76 -13.81 26.54
C VAL A 374 15.40 -13.85 28.03
N LYS A 375 15.57 -12.75 28.73
CA LYS A 375 15.20 -12.64 30.15
C LYS A 375 13.71 -12.83 30.39
N LYS A 376 12.88 -12.27 29.51
CA LYS A 376 11.42 -12.32 29.64
C LYS A 376 10.86 -13.70 29.33
N TYR A 377 11.34 -14.34 28.27
CA TYR A 377 10.73 -15.55 27.73
C TYR A 377 11.49 -16.84 28.04
N ASN A 378 12.71 -16.73 28.57
CA ASN A 378 13.59 -17.87 28.91
C ASN A 378 13.62 -18.95 27.79
N PRO A 379 14.06 -18.62 26.56
CA PRO A 379 13.92 -19.50 25.42
C PRO A 379 14.80 -20.74 25.54
N ARG A 380 14.32 -21.88 25.04
CA ARG A 380 15.12 -23.10 24.93
C ARG A 380 16.29 -22.95 23.97
N LYS A 381 16.14 -22.13 22.94
CA LYS A 381 17.19 -21.81 21.98
C LYS A 381 16.92 -20.46 21.30
N VAL A 382 17.99 -19.78 20.98
CA VAL A 382 18.01 -18.59 20.13
C VAL A 382 18.82 -18.93 18.89
N TRP A 383 18.25 -18.68 17.71
CA TRP A 383 18.95 -18.81 16.44
C TRP A 383 19.19 -17.42 15.82
N MET A 384 20.36 -17.25 15.25
CA MET A 384 20.74 -16.04 14.54
C MET A 384 21.28 -16.40 13.16
N GLU A 385 20.74 -15.76 12.11
CA GLU A 385 21.32 -15.88 10.78
C GLU A 385 22.70 -15.18 10.74
N THR A 386 23.68 -15.88 10.16
CA THR A 386 25.03 -15.34 10.03
C THR A 386 25.52 -15.47 8.59
N ILE A 387 25.48 -14.37 7.86
CA ILE A 387 26.26 -14.15 6.65
C ILE A 387 27.59 -13.49 7.07
N ALA A 388 28.60 -13.51 6.21
CA ALA A 388 29.97 -13.10 6.55
C ALA A 388 30.10 -11.81 7.41
N ALA A 389 29.28 -10.80 7.16
CA ALA A 389 29.29 -9.55 7.92
C ALA A 389 28.51 -9.62 9.27
N GLN A 390 27.54 -10.52 9.40
CA GLN A 390 26.76 -10.73 10.62
C GLN A 390 27.53 -11.59 11.64
N ARG A 391 28.55 -12.33 11.18
CA ARG A 391 29.38 -13.17 12.04
C ARG A 391 30.11 -12.39 13.15
N ALA A 392 30.51 -11.15 12.86
CA ALA A 392 31.09 -10.27 13.89
C ALA A 392 30.11 -10.02 15.03
N MET A 393 28.84 -9.71 14.72
CA MET A 393 27.80 -9.51 15.72
C MET A 393 27.52 -10.79 16.53
N TYR A 394 27.50 -11.94 15.88
CA TYR A 394 27.37 -13.24 16.57
C TYR A 394 28.46 -13.42 17.59
N LEU A 395 29.73 -13.16 17.23
CA LEU A 395 30.86 -13.25 18.13
C LEU A 395 30.80 -12.26 19.29
N GLU A 396 30.39 -11.00 19.03
CA GLU A 396 30.17 -10.00 20.07
C GLU A 396 29.10 -10.45 21.08
N ILE A 397 27.97 -11.03 20.62
CA ILE A 397 26.96 -11.59 21.53
C ILE A 397 27.55 -12.73 22.37
N ARG A 398 28.37 -13.62 21.79
CA ARG A 398 29.01 -14.69 22.50
C ARG A 398 29.99 -14.18 23.55
N GLU A 399 30.65 -13.08 23.29
CA GLU A 399 31.58 -12.41 24.26
C GLU A 399 30.79 -11.72 25.37
N ASP A 400 29.71 -11.01 25.04
CA ASP A 400 28.79 -10.40 26.01
C ASP A 400 28.20 -11.46 26.95
N MET A 401 27.82 -12.63 26.44
CA MET A 401 27.35 -13.75 27.26
C MET A 401 28.36 -14.19 28.30
N LYS A 402 29.65 -14.20 27.93
CA LYS A 402 30.74 -14.55 28.89
C LYS A 402 30.95 -13.44 29.91
N ARG A 403 31.01 -12.18 29.45
CA ARG A 403 31.32 -11.00 30.28
C ARG A 403 30.20 -10.69 31.28
N GLU A 404 28.96 -10.77 30.85
CA GLU A 404 27.81 -10.38 31.65
C GLU A 404 27.10 -11.56 32.33
N ALA A 405 27.70 -12.76 32.25
CA ALA A 405 27.17 -14.02 32.80
C ALA A 405 25.72 -14.34 32.33
N ILE A 406 25.31 -13.81 31.15
CA ILE A 406 24.03 -14.10 30.53
C ILE A 406 24.13 -15.47 29.86
N LYS A 407 23.33 -16.45 30.31
CA LYS A 407 23.39 -17.82 29.77
C LYS A 407 22.12 -18.16 29.05
N PHE A 408 22.20 -18.43 27.76
CA PHE A 408 21.10 -19.00 26.94
C PHE A 408 21.67 -19.82 25.79
N PRO A 409 20.99 -20.86 25.33
CA PRO A 409 21.44 -21.62 24.17
C PRO A 409 21.38 -20.77 22.93
N PHE A 410 22.51 -20.41 22.33
CA PHE A 410 22.66 -19.52 21.20
C PHE A 410 23.42 -20.19 20.07
N GLU A 411 22.83 -20.24 18.89
CA GLU A 411 23.36 -20.96 17.73
C GLU A 411 23.24 -20.13 16.46
N GLU A 412 24.26 -20.19 15.62
CA GLU A 412 24.22 -19.58 14.29
C GLU A 412 23.50 -20.46 13.28
N ILE A 413 22.79 -19.85 12.34
CA ILE A 413 22.24 -20.48 11.16
C ILE A 413 23.01 -19.96 9.95
N SER A 414 23.58 -20.89 9.17
CA SER A 414 24.17 -20.56 7.87
C SER A 414 23.10 -20.66 6.80
N SER A 415 22.96 -19.63 5.95
CA SER A 415 21.93 -19.50 4.91
C SER A 415 22.18 -20.35 3.65
N HIS A 416 22.78 -21.53 3.77
CA HIS A 416 23.31 -22.27 2.61
C HIS A 416 22.32 -23.23 1.92
N ALA A 417 21.06 -23.30 2.33
CA ALA A 417 20.07 -24.23 1.73
C ALA A 417 18.89 -23.47 1.10
N GLY A 418 19.02 -23.10 -0.16
CA GLY A 418 17.91 -22.54 -0.94
C GLY A 418 17.82 -21.01 -0.91
N THR A 419 16.92 -20.47 -1.73
CA THR A 419 16.61 -19.05 -1.73
C THR A 419 15.76 -18.67 -0.50
N LYS A 420 15.70 -17.38 -0.17
CA LYS A 420 14.85 -16.84 0.90
C LYS A 420 13.39 -17.18 0.66
N GLU A 421 12.94 -17.03 -0.58
CA GLU A 421 11.58 -17.35 -1.01
C GLU A 421 11.24 -18.84 -0.76
N ALA A 422 12.13 -19.75 -1.13
CA ALA A 422 11.92 -21.18 -0.93
C ALA A 422 11.84 -21.57 0.56
N ARG A 423 12.49 -20.81 1.46
CA ARG A 423 12.37 -21.02 2.92
C ARG A 423 11.03 -20.57 3.44
N ILE A 424 10.58 -19.37 3.02
CA ILE A 424 9.28 -18.83 3.46
C ILE A 424 8.14 -19.70 2.94
N GLU A 425 8.21 -20.15 1.69
CA GLU A 425 7.21 -21.03 1.09
C GLU A 425 6.99 -22.33 1.90
N GLN A 426 8.02 -22.87 2.52
CA GLN A 426 7.90 -24.05 3.39
C GLN A 426 7.04 -23.83 4.64
N LEU A 427 6.66 -22.61 4.98
CA LEU A 427 5.68 -22.31 6.02
C LEU A 427 4.24 -22.63 5.58
N GLN A 428 3.96 -22.65 4.27
CA GLN A 428 2.61 -22.83 3.72
C GLN A 428 1.85 -24.03 4.32
N PRO A 429 2.40 -25.25 4.40
CA PRO A 429 1.67 -26.39 4.95
C PRO A 429 1.26 -26.22 6.42
N LEU A 430 2.04 -25.47 7.22
CA LEU A 430 1.71 -25.18 8.62
C LEU A 430 0.51 -24.24 8.72
N TYR A 431 0.43 -23.25 7.83
CA TYR A 431 -0.70 -22.33 7.76
C TYR A 431 -1.95 -23.03 7.22
N GLU A 432 -1.84 -23.81 6.16
CA GLU A 432 -2.96 -24.58 5.57
C GLU A 432 -3.55 -25.60 6.55
N SER A 433 -2.71 -26.20 7.39
CA SER A 433 -3.17 -27.11 8.45
C SER A 433 -3.73 -26.38 9.69
N GLY A 434 -3.76 -25.06 9.71
CA GLY A 434 -4.26 -24.25 10.83
C GLY A 434 -3.42 -24.34 12.11
N ARG A 435 -2.13 -24.64 11.99
CA ARG A 435 -1.21 -24.89 13.12
C ARG A 435 -0.41 -23.66 13.55
N VAL A 436 -0.54 -22.52 12.88
CA VAL A 436 0.14 -21.27 13.24
C VAL A 436 -0.86 -20.26 13.75
N PHE A 437 -0.64 -19.82 14.99
CA PHE A 437 -1.53 -18.89 15.69
C PHE A 437 -0.86 -17.54 15.90
N HIS A 438 -1.58 -16.47 15.56
CA HIS A 438 -1.14 -15.08 15.66
C HIS A 438 -1.87 -14.32 16.78
N ASN A 439 -1.27 -13.23 17.25
CA ASN A 439 -1.90 -12.31 18.19
C ASN A 439 -2.40 -11.06 17.45
N LYS A 440 -3.71 -10.93 17.24
CA LYS A 440 -4.33 -9.78 16.57
C LYS A 440 -4.01 -8.42 17.20
N SER A 441 -3.71 -8.39 18.50
CA SER A 441 -3.42 -7.15 19.22
C SER A 441 -1.99 -6.63 18.99
N ASP A 442 -1.12 -7.39 18.34
CA ASP A 442 0.26 -7.01 18.07
C ASP A 442 0.40 -6.45 16.66
N LYS A 443 0.65 -5.15 16.53
CA LYS A 443 0.80 -4.46 15.24
C LYS A 443 1.87 -5.09 14.32
N GLU A 444 2.97 -5.57 14.89
CA GLU A 444 4.05 -6.20 14.11
C GLU A 444 3.61 -7.58 13.56
N GLN A 445 2.68 -8.25 14.20
CA GLN A 445 2.12 -9.50 13.68
C GLN A 445 1.11 -9.24 12.55
N VAL A 446 0.37 -8.14 12.58
CA VAL A 446 -0.44 -7.70 11.45
C VAL A 446 0.43 -7.43 10.22
N GLU A 447 1.60 -6.82 10.42
CA GLU A 447 2.57 -6.62 9.33
C GLU A 447 3.22 -7.93 8.86
N LEU A 448 3.44 -8.91 9.74
CA LEU A 448 3.88 -10.26 9.35
C LEU A 448 2.82 -10.95 8.48
N GLU A 449 1.54 -10.91 8.88
CA GLU A 449 0.44 -11.45 8.07
C GLU A 449 0.40 -10.80 6.69
N ARG A 450 0.61 -9.48 6.64
CA ARG A 450 0.69 -8.73 5.38
C ARG A 450 1.87 -9.17 4.50
N GLU A 451 3.06 -9.38 5.08
CA GLU A 451 4.21 -9.91 4.34
C GLU A 451 3.90 -11.30 3.74
N LEU A 452 3.24 -12.17 4.51
CA LEU A 452 2.86 -13.50 4.06
C LEU A 452 1.79 -13.45 2.95
N LEU A 453 0.74 -12.64 3.09
CA LEU A 453 -0.29 -12.46 2.06
C LEU A 453 0.28 -11.88 0.76
N LEU A 454 1.34 -11.09 0.85
CA LEU A 454 2.02 -10.48 -0.29
C LEU A 454 3.27 -11.25 -0.73
N PHE A 455 3.48 -12.46 -0.23
CA PHE A 455 4.64 -13.27 -0.52
C PHE A 455 4.91 -13.38 -2.03
N GLY A 456 6.16 -13.16 -2.42
CA GLY A 456 6.60 -13.11 -3.83
C GLY A 456 6.25 -11.81 -4.58
N ARG A 457 5.56 -10.85 -3.94
CA ARG A 457 5.11 -9.58 -4.55
C ARG A 457 5.67 -8.33 -3.87
N THR A 458 6.32 -8.48 -2.74
CA THR A 458 6.93 -7.39 -1.96
C THR A 458 8.43 -7.61 -1.79
N SER A 459 9.17 -6.51 -1.67
CA SER A 459 10.60 -6.52 -1.34
C SER A 459 10.88 -6.59 0.17
N HIS A 460 9.84 -6.61 1.00
CA HIS A 460 9.93 -6.63 2.45
C HIS A 460 9.31 -7.92 2.99
N ASP A 461 10.15 -8.84 3.40
CA ASP A 461 9.84 -10.17 3.90
C ASP A 461 10.69 -10.55 5.12
N ASP A 462 11.22 -9.53 5.83
CA ASP A 462 12.16 -9.71 6.94
C ASP A 462 11.53 -10.47 8.11
N ARG A 463 10.23 -10.25 8.41
CA ARG A 463 9.50 -10.93 9.48
C ARG A 463 9.20 -12.38 9.12
N SER A 464 8.71 -12.61 7.90
CA SER A 464 8.38 -13.93 7.40
C SER A 464 9.63 -14.80 7.21
N ASP A 465 10.74 -14.23 6.77
CA ASP A 465 12.03 -14.92 6.71
C ASP A 465 12.50 -15.32 8.11
N SER A 466 12.48 -14.39 9.06
CA SER A 466 12.84 -14.70 10.47
C SER A 466 11.93 -15.80 11.08
N LEU A 467 10.64 -15.83 10.72
CA LEU A 467 9.72 -16.90 11.13
C LEU A 467 10.13 -18.25 10.50
N SER A 468 10.62 -18.26 9.28
CA SER A 468 11.05 -19.47 8.59
C SER A 468 12.23 -20.18 9.27
N PHE A 469 13.02 -19.46 10.10
CA PHE A 469 14.16 -20.05 10.81
C PHE A 469 13.77 -21.16 11.79
N PHE A 470 12.52 -21.21 12.21
CA PHE A 470 12.02 -22.27 13.11
C PHE A 470 11.76 -23.58 12.39
N LEU A 471 11.60 -23.60 11.08
CA LEU A 471 11.33 -24.80 10.29
C LEU A 471 12.42 -25.86 10.54
N ASN A 472 11.98 -27.09 10.81
CA ASN A 472 12.83 -28.25 11.08
C ASN A 472 13.79 -28.11 12.26
N ARG A 473 13.66 -27.06 13.10
CA ARG A 473 14.55 -26.78 14.23
C ARG A 473 13.85 -26.83 15.58
N VAL A 474 12.57 -26.51 15.64
CA VAL A 474 11.80 -26.54 16.90
C VAL A 474 11.52 -27.96 17.36
N LYS A 475 11.42 -28.14 18.66
CA LYS A 475 10.95 -29.37 19.31
C LYS A 475 9.69 -29.06 20.09
N TYR A 476 8.82 -30.02 20.17
CA TYR A 476 7.56 -29.88 20.86
C TYR A 476 7.65 -30.44 22.30
N PRO A 477 6.90 -29.87 23.27
CA PRO A 477 6.79 -30.46 24.59
C PRO A 477 6.13 -31.86 24.46
N ARG A 478 6.61 -32.81 25.24
CA ARG A 478 5.89 -34.08 25.38
C ARG A 478 4.70 -33.86 26.30
N GLU A 479 3.55 -34.42 25.98
CA GLU A 479 2.49 -34.53 26.97
C GLU A 479 3.03 -35.27 28.17
N VAL A 480 3.00 -34.64 29.33
CA VAL A 480 3.16 -35.36 30.58
C VAL A 480 1.88 -36.16 30.69
N ALA A 481 1.96 -37.46 30.39
CA ALA A 481 0.86 -38.38 30.68
C ALA A 481 0.44 -38.08 32.10
N LYS A 482 -0.81 -37.63 32.30
CA LYS A 482 -1.42 -37.59 33.64
C LYS A 482 -1.37 -39.04 34.09
N VAL A 483 -0.43 -39.38 34.98
CA VAL A 483 -0.44 -40.67 35.67
C VAL A 483 -1.77 -40.67 36.42
N SER A 484 -2.80 -41.25 35.80
CA SER A 484 -4.03 -41.54 36.48
C SER A 484 -3.65 -42.40 37.65
N GLY A 485 -4.13 -42.05 38.88
CA GLY A 485 -3.71 -42.66 40.15
C GLY A 485 -3.98 -44.19 40.33
N ARG A 486 -4.00 -44.96 39.25
CA ARG A 486 -4.08 -46.43 39.24
C ARG A 486 -2.75 -47.14 39.45
N THR A 487 -1.63 -46.46 39.37
CA THR A 487 -0.31 -47.08 39.64
C THR A 487 -0.04 -47.22 41.12
N HIS A 488 -0.64 -46.41 41.99
CA HIS A 488 -0.46 -46.56 43.45
C HIS A 488 -1.18 -47.83 43.93
N ASP A 489 -2.35 -48.14 43.42
CA ASP A 489 -3.12 -49.34 43.76
C ASP A 489 -2.45 -50.63 43.25
N PHE A 490 -1.67 -50.58 42.19
CA PHE A 490 -0.99 -51.76 41.67
C PHE A 490 0.19 -52.20 42.54
N TYR A 491 0.95 -51.25 43.09
CA TYR A 491 2.09 -51.53 44.01
C TYR A 491 1.60 -51.91 45.40
N GLU A 492 0.55 -51.31 45.95
CA GLU A 492 -0.03 -51.73 47.24
C GLU A 492 -0.61 -53.13 47.18
N ASN A 493 -1.33 -53.49 46.10
CA ASN A 493 -1.85 -54.82 45.89
C ASN A 493 -0.77 -55.89 45.65
N ALA A 494 0.37 -55.53 45.04
CA ALA A 494 1.50 -56.46 44.87
C ALA A 494 2.24 -56.70 46.20
N PHE A 495 2.39 -55.66 47.02
CA PHE A 495 3.01 -55.81 48.36
C PHE A 495 2.15 -56.59 49.36
N ASN A 496 0.84 -56.38 49.32
CA ASN A 496 -0.07 -57.13 50.21
C ASN A 496 -0.27 -58.59 49.83
N LYS A 497 0.03 -59.02 48.61
CA LYS A 497 -0.04 -60.42 48.20
C LYS A 497 1.18 -61.25 48.68
N HIS A 498 2.33 -60.64 48.94
CA HIS A 498 3.51 -61.36 49.41
C HIS A 498 3.65 -61.47 50.95
N SER A 499 2.82 -60.75 51.71
CA SER A 499 2.85 -60.81 53.19
C SER A 499 2.05 -61.97 53.81
N LYS A 500 1.38 -62.84 53.04
CA LYS A 500 0.60 -63.97 53.53
C LYS A 500 1.15 -65.35 53.15
N ALA A 501 2.40 -65.42 52.75
CA ALA A 501 3.04 -66.78 52.64
C ALA A 501 3.72 -67.12 53.95
N SER A 502 2.98 -67.83 54.77
CA SER A 502 3.56 -68.45 55.99
C SER A 502 4.51 -69.60 55.60
N TRP A 503 5.77 -69.46 56.00
CA TRP A 503 6.75 -70.53 55.97
C TRP A 503 6.42 -71.60 57.05
N LYS A 504 6.00 -72.78 56.65
CA LYS A 504 6.07 -73.96 57.49
C LYS A 504 7.39 -74.63 57.15
N ILE A 505 8.30 -74.68 58.13
CA ILE A 505 9.51 -75.49 58.14
C ILE A 505 9.11 -76.88 58.64
N ILE A 506 9.52 -77.91 57.90
CA ILE A 506 9.78 -79.27 58.41
C ILE A 506 11.25 -79.58 58.07
#